data_440915cfe5556983fb34e8af0b299e9a
#
_entry.id   440915cfe5556983fb34e8af0b299e9a
#
_cell.length_a   1.000
_cell.length_b   1.000
_cell.length_c   1.000
_cell.angle_alpha   90.00
_cell.angle_beta   90.00
_cell.angle_gamma   90.00
#
_symmetry.space_group_name_H-M   'P 1'
#
loop_
_entity.id
_entity.type
_entity.pdbx_description
1 polymer ?
#
loop_
_entity_poly.entity_id
_entity_poly.type
_entity_poly.pdbx_seq_one_letter_code
_entity_poly.pdbx_strand_id
1 'polypeptide(L)'
;MTRQYAFYFDSSACSGCKACQAACKDKHSLPVGLLWRRVYEVAGGAWTRRGAAWVSTVFAYNVSLACNHCERPICVEVCPARAYTKRADGIVALDEEKCIGCRYCSWACPYGAPQYDEQAGHMTKCDLCADNLDAGLPPACVAACPLRALDFGERAELEARYGTVHVVYPLPDAELTQPALVMTPHQDAARAAHEPAWIGNREEVNAE
;
A
#
# COMPACT_ATOMS: atom_id res chain seq x y z
N MET A 1 -9.38 -15.63 -18.59
CA MET A 1 -9.00 -14.38 -17.91
C MET A 1 -7.69 -14.64 -17.19
N THR A 2 -6.73 -13.76 -17.28
CA THR A 2 -5.47 -13.90 -16.55
C THR A 2 -5.75 -13.69 -15.05
N ARG A 3 -5.26 -14.57 -14.21
CA ARG A 3 -5.39 -14.48 -12.74
C ARG A 3 -4.66 -13.24 -12.25
N GLN A 4 -5.28 -12.45 -11.35
CA GLN A 4 -4.67 -11.27 -10.75
C GLN A 4 -4.92 -11.30 -9.26
N TYR A 5 -3.91 -11.57 -8.48
CA TYR A 5 -3.97 -11.40 -7.03
C TYR A 5 -3.99 -9.93 -6.65
N ALA A 6 -4.75 -9.62 -5.60
CA ALA A 6 -4.92 -8.29 -5.05
C ALA A 6 -4.96 -8.31 -3.53
N PHE A 7 -4.68 -7.17 -2.91
CA PHE A 7 -5.03 -6.91 -1.52
C PHE A 7 -6.43 -6.30 -1.44
N TYR A 8 -7.14 -6.65 -0.36
CA TYR A 8 -8.26 -5.88 0.13
C TYR A 8 -7.85 -5.15 1.41
N PHE A 9 -8.38 -3.93 1.58
CA PHE A 9 -8.17 -3.14 2.78
C PHE A 9 -9.43 -2.38 3.19
N ASP A 10 -9.87 -2.57 4.45
CA ASP A 10 -10.95 -1.85 5.09
C ASP A 10 -10.41 -0.71 5.95
N SER A 11 -10.52 0.52 5.45
CA SER A 11 -10.10 1.71 6.18
C SER A 11 -11.04 2.04 7.35
N SER A 12 -12.29 1.58 7.31
CA SER A 12 -13.26 1.81 8.38
C SER A 12 -13.00 0.93 9.61
N ALA A 13 -12.41 -0.25 9.40
CA ALA A 13 -12.05 -1.19 10.46
C ALA A 13 -10.62 -1.01 10.99
N CYS A 14 -9.76 -0.26 10.28
CA CYS A 14 -8.35 -0.13 10.63
C CYS A 14 -8.11 0.86 11.79
N SER A 15 -7.52 0.38 12.89
CA SER A 15 -7.16 1.22 14.05
C SER A 15 -5.76 1.86 13.96
N GLY A 16 -5.00 1.64 12.88
CA GLY A 16 -3.62 2.14 12.77
C GLY A 16 -2.60 1.42 13.66
N CYS A 17 -2.89 0.22 14.17
CA CYS A 17 -2.04 -0.49 15.14
C CYS A 17 -0.65 -0.93 14.60
N LYS A 18 -0.42 -0.84 13.29
CA LYS A 18 0.85 -1.16 12.59
C LYS A 18 1.31 -2.63 12.70
N ALA A 19 0.49 -3.55 13.23
CA ALA A 19 0.82 -4.98 13.33
C ALA A 19 1.16 -5.58 11.95
N CYS A 20 0.45 -5.18 10.89
CA CYS A 20 0.73 -5.59 9.51
C CYS A 20 2.09 -5.09 8.99
N GLN A 21 2.49 -3.87 9.39
CA GLN A 21 3.79 -3.27 9.08
C GLN A 21 4.92 -4.02 9.78
N ALA A 22 4.77 -4.29 11.08
CA ALA A 22 5.74 -5.04 11.87
C ALA A 22 5.91 -6.48 11.35
N ALA A 23 4.81 -7.20 11.09
CA ALA A 23 4.86 -8.56 10.57
C ALA A 23 5.50 -8.66 9.18
N CYS A 24 5.28 -7.67 8.32
CA CYS A 24 5.95 -7.59 7.02
C CYS A 24 7.45 -7.39 7.18
N LYS A 25 7.84 -6.47 8.07
CA LYS A 25 9.25 -6.17 8.37
C LYS A 25 9.98 -7.37 8.96
N ASP A 26 9.36 -8.07 9.89
CA ASP A 26 9.91 -9.27 10.54
C ASP A 26 10.08 -10.42 9.54
N LYS A 27 9.01 -10.78 8.81
CA LYS A 27 9.05 -11.86 7.81
C LYS A 27 10.17 -11.70 6.77
N HIS A 28 10.38 -10.47 6.31
CA HIS A 28 11.33 -10.18 5.23
C HIS A 28 12.67 -9.64 5.75
N SER A 29 12.90 -9.66 7.08
CA SER A 29 14.12 -9.16 7.72
C SER A 29 14.55 -7.78 7.22
N LEU A 30 13.57 -6.89 7.00
CA LEU A 30 13.83 -5.57 6.42
C LEU A 30 14.66 -4.71 7.37
N PRO A 31 15.76 -4.10 6.93
CA PRO A 31 16.58 -3.24 7.75
C PRO A 31 15.82 -1.96 8.20
N VAL A 32 16.41 -1.23 9.14
CA VAL A 32 15.88 0.08 9.56
C VAL A 32 15.77 1.01 8.36
N GLY A 33 14.66 1.75 8.25
CA GLY A 33 14.38 2.64 7.13
C GLY A 33 13.52 2.01 6.02
N LEU A 34 13.53 0.69 5.85
CA LEU A 34 12.72 0.02 4.82
C LEU A 34 11.38 -0.47 5.38
N LEU A 35 10.30 -0.09 4.71
CA LEU A 35 8.92 -0.48 5.05
C LEU A 35 8.17 -0.85 3.78
N TRP A 36 8.07 -2.14 3.47
CA TRP A 36 7.29 -2.59 2.31
C TRP A 36 5.79 -2.39 2.50
N ARG A 37 5.28 -2.57 3.73
CA ARG A 37 3.93 -2.18 4.11
C ARG A 37 4.01 -1.00 5.07
N ARG A 38 3.20 0.03 4.80
CA ARG A 38 3.16 1.29 5.56
C ARG A 38 1.72 1.57 5.95
N VAL A 39 1.53 2.11 7.14
CA VAL A 39 0.23 2.59 7.62
C VAL A 39 0.28 4.10 7.67
N TYR A 40 -0.43 4.75 6.76
CA TYR A 40 -0.57 6.19 6.71
C TYR A 40 -1.67 6.62 7.68
N GLU A 41 -1.40 7.61 8.49
CA GLU A 41 -2.36 8.26 9.38
C GLU A 41 -2.84 9.53 8.68
N VAL A 42 -4.06 9.52 8.16
CA VAL A 42 -4.67 10.68 7.50
C VAL A 42 -5.45 11.46 8.54
N ALA A 43 -5.17 12.76 8.65
CA ALA A 43 -5.88 13.67 9.53
C ALA A 43 -6.32 14.91 8.74
N GLY A 44 -7.39 15.57 9.21
CA GLY A 44 -7.87 16.79 8.60
C GLY A 44 -8.88 17.52 9.48
N GLY A 45 -9.43 18.61 8.94
CA GLY A 45 -10.37 19.47 9.64
C GLY A 45 -9.71 20.43 10.63
N ALA A 46 -10.52 21.13 11.40
CA ALA A 46 -10.07 22.16 12.34
C ALA A 46 -11.07 22.36 13.48
N TRP A 47 -10.65 23.11 14.49
CA TRP A 47 -11.53 23.70 15.47
C TRP A 47 -11.86 25.12 15.06
N THR A 48 -13.16 25.46 14.96
CA THR A 48 -13.62 26.81 14.60
C THR A 48 -14.48 27.39 15.70
N ARG A 49 -14.27 28.67 16.01
CA ARG A 49 -15.09 29.37 17.00
C ARG A 49 -16.39 29.86 16.34
N ARG A 50 -17.53 29.49 16.93
CA ARG A 50 -18.87 29.98 16.54
C ARG A 50 -19.51 30.66 17.77
N GLY A 51 -19.41 31.97 17.82
CA GLY A 51 -19.84 32.73 19.00
C GLY A 51 -19.01 32.39 20.25
N ALA A 52 -19.65 31.89 21.30
CA ALA A 52 -18.98 31.44 22.53
C ALA A 52 -18.53 29.96 22.49
N ALA A 53 -18.93 29.19 21.49
CA ALA A 53 -18.63 27.75 21.40
C ALA A 53 -17.50 27.45 20.39
N TRP A 54 -16.74 26.39 20.68
CA TRP A 54 -15.83 25.78 19.71
C TRP A 54 -16.50 24.58 19.06
N VAL A 55 -16.48 24.54 17.73
CA VAL A 55 -17.00 23.44 16.92
C VAL A 55 -15.85 22.73 16.23
N SER A 56 -15.78 21.41 16.42
CA SER A 56 -14.78 20.56 15.78
C SER A 56 -15.29 20.03 14.45
N THR A 57 -14.44 20.11 13.44
CA THR A 57 -14.59 19.38 12.17
C THR A 57 -13.43 18.39 11.98
N VAL A 58 -12.65 18.13 13.02
CA VAL A 58 -11.50 17.21 12.99
C VAL A 58 -11.95 15.81 12.62
N PHE A 59 -11.19 15.15 11.77
CA PHE A 59 -11.34 13.75 11.42
C PHE A 59 -9.97 13.09 11.26
N ALA A 60 -9.92 11.76 11.44
CA ALA A 60 -8.74 10.96 11.18
C ALA A 60 -9.12 9.54 10.77
N TYR A 61 -8.31 8.93 9.92
CA TYR A 61 -8.42 7.51 9.55
C TYR A 61 -7.05 6.98 9.07
N ASN A 62 -6.96 5.66 8.88
CA ASN A 62 -5.71 5.02 8.50
C ASN A 62 -5.84 4.36 7.13
N VAL A 63 -4.71 4.34 6.38
CA VAL A 63 -4.58 3.62 5.12
C VAL A 63 -3.35 2.71 5.16
N SER A 64 -3.56 1.40 5.15
CA SER A 64 -2.47 0.42 5.09
C SER A 64 -2.17 0.06 3.65
N LEU A 65 -0.98 0.44 3.18
CA LEU A 65 -0.55 0.28 1.79
C LEU A 65 0.76 -0.52 1.69
N ALA A 66 0.86 -1.36 0.66
CA ALA A 66 2.08 -2.01 0.20
C ALA A 66 2.20 -1.85 -1.32
N CYS A 67 3.04 -2.65 -1.99
CA CYS A 67 3.00 -2.72 -3.45
C CYS A 67 1.62 -3.22 -3.90
N ASN A 68 1.02 -2.53 -4.86
CA ASN A 68 -0.31 -2.86 -5.37
C ASN A 68 -0.30 -3.89 -6.51
N HIS A 69 0.86 -4.41 -6.91
CA HIS A 69 1.00 -5.36 -8.02
C HIS A 69 0.14 -5.01 -9.24
N CYS A 70 0.24 -3.75 -9.66
CA CYS A 70 -0.61 -3.09 -10.65
C CYS A 70 -0.82 -3.91 -11.93
N GLU A 71 -1.96 -3.74 -12.59
CA GLU A 71 -2.20 -4.34 -13.90
C GLU A 71 -1.29 -3.75 -14.97
N ARG A 72 -1.06 -2.43 -14.90
CA ARG A 72 -0.06 -1.70 -15.71
C ARG A 72 1.10 -1.25 -14.83
N PRO A 73 2.05 -2.15 -14.51
CA PRO A 73 3.10 -1.87 -13.54
C PRO A 73 4.20 -1.01 -14.17
N ILE A 74 4.13 0.31 -13.97
CA ILE A 74 5.12 1.27 -14.50
C ILE A 74 6.56 0.93 -14.09
N CYS A 75 6.76 0.30 -12.93
CA CYS A 75 8.08 -0.15 -12.49
C CYS A 75 8.70 -1.21 -13.41
N VAL A 76 7.88 -2.01 -14.11
CA VAL A 76 8.34 -2.95 -15.15
C VAL A 76 8.76 -2.20 -16.39
N GLU A 77 7.98 -1.20 -16.80
CA GLU A 77 8.19 -0.44 -18.04
C GLU A 77 9.46 0.41 -18.00
N VAL A 78 9.72 1.05 -16.84
CA VAL A 78 10.86 1.97 -16.69
C VAL A 78 12.18 1.28 -16.33
N CYS A 79 12.21 -0.03 -16.09
CA CYS A 79 13.40 -0.72 -15.63
C CYS A 79 14.39 -0.98 -16.77
N PRO A 80 15.54 -0.28 -16.83
CA PRO A 80 16.52 -0.47 -17.92
C PRO A 80 17.19 -1.85 -17.87
N ALA A 81 17.32 -2.43 -16.67
CA ALA A 81 17.90 -3.76 -16.46
C ALA A 81 16.89 -4.89 -16.64
N ARG A 82 15.58 -4.58 -16.87
CA ARG A 82 14.49 -5.57 -16.94
C ARG A 82 14.48 -6.52 -15.73
N ALA A 83 14.79 -5.97 -14.56
CA ALA A 83 14.80 -6.72 -13.31
C ALA A 83 13.38 -7.04 -12.80
N TYR A 84 12.36 -6.33 -13.28
CA TYR A 84 10.97 -6.60 -12.91
C TYR A 84 10.28 -7.49 -13.92
N THR A 85 9.48 -8.43 -13.41
CA THR A 85 8.61 -9.31 -14.21
C THR A 85 7.22 -9.37 -13.59
N LYS A 86 6.18 -9.48 -14.42
CA LYS A 86 4.81 -9.76 -13.93
C LYS A 86 4.52 -11.24 -14.14
N ARG A 87 4.25 -11.96 -13.05
CA ARG A 87 3.88 -13.39 -13.06
C ARG A 87 2.48 -13.59 -13.67
N ALA A 88 2.15 -14.82 -14.04
CA ALA A 88 0.85 -15.18 -14.58
C ALA A 88 -0.33 -14.98 -13.59
N ASP A 89 -0.02 -14.92 -12.29
CA ASP A 89 -0.95 -14.63 -11.20
C ASP A 89 -1.05 -13.15 -10.85
N GLY A 90 -0.39 -12.29 -11.63
CA GLY A 90 -0.40 -10.84 -11.48
C GLY A 90 0.63 -10.28 -10.50
N ILE A 91 1.38 -11.12 -9.78
CA ILE A 91 2.43 -10.64 -8.88
C ILE A 91 3.55 -10.00 -9.70
N VAL A 92 3.91 -8.76 -9.37
CA VAL A 92 5.08 -8.09 -9.93
C VAL A 92 6.28 -8.45 -9.06
N ALA A 93 7.16 -9.29 -9.59
CA ALA A 93 8.38 -9.74 -8.92
C ALA A 93 9.58 -8.90 -9.33
N LEU A 94 10.55 -8.77 -8.43
CA LEU A 94 11.85 -8.17 -8.67
C LEU A 94 12.93 -9.27 -8.62
N ASP A 95 13.77 -9.30 -9.62
CA ASP A 95 15.00 -10.07 -9.66
C ASP A 95 16.13 -9.19 -9.15
N GLU A 96 16.55 -9.44 -7.93
CA GLU A 96 17.54 -8.62 -7.23
C GLU A 96 18.93 -8.74 -7.87
N GLU A 97 19.25 -9.90 -8.46
CA GLU A 97 20.54 -10.13 -9.15
C GLU A 97 20.68 -9.31 -10.43
N LYS A 98 19.56 -9.00 -11.11
CA LYS A 98 19.54 -8.13 -12.28
C LYS A 98 19.48 -6.64 -11.95
N CYS A 99 19.12 -6.31 -10.70
CA CYS A 99 18.90 -4.93 -10.31
C CYS A 99 20.22 -4.16 -10.22
N ILE A 100 20.35 -3.08 -10.99
CA ILE A 100 21.53 -2.21 -11.00
C ILE A 100 21.41 -1.02 -10.02
N GLY A 101 20.37 -0.97 -9.18
CA GLY A 101 20.19 0.07 -8.17
C GLY A 101 19.90 1.48 -8.71
N CYS A 102 19.47 1.64 -9.96
CA CYS A 102 19.29 2.95 -10.61
C CYS A 102 18.15 3.81 -10.05
N ARG A 103 17.27 3.25 -9.21
CA ARG A 103 16.14 3.91 -8.52
C ARG A 103 15.03 4.44 -9.43
N TYR A 104 15.04 4.28 -10.75
CA TYR A 104 13.98 4.77 -11.65
C TYR A 104 12.59 4.26 -11.27
N CYS A 105 12.49 3.02 -10.81
CA CYS A 105 11.23 2.43 -10.36
C CYS A 105 10.64 3.10 -9.11
N SER A 106 11.47 3.65 -8.20
CA SER A 106 10.96 4.40 -7.03
C SER A 106 10.41 5.77 -7.44
N TRP A 107 11.06 6.44 -8.39
CA TRP A 107 10.58 7.73 -8.91
C TRP A 107 9.31 7.59 -9.75
N ALA A 108 9.21 6.50 -10.52
CA ALA A 108 8.06 6.25 -11.38
C ALA A 108 6.83 5.73 -10.62
N CYS A 109 7.01 5.06 -9.49
CA CYS A 109 5.90 4.47 -8.75
C CYS A 109 5.11 5.53 -7.98
N PRO A 110 3.82 5.78 -8.33
CA PRO A 110 3.04 6.82 -7.66
C PRO A 110 2.70 6.46 -6.20
N TYR A 111 2.93 5.21 -5.78
CA TYR A 111 2.71 4.71 -4.42
C TYR A 111 4.00 4.63 -3.59
N GLY A 112 5.16 4.94 -4.18
CA GLY A 112 6.46 4.81 -3.52
C GLY A 112 6.77 3.38 -3.03
N ALA A 113 6.27 2.35 -3.73
CA ALA A 113 6.41 0.97 -3.26
C ALA A 113 7.84 0.40 -3.40
N PRO A 114 8.59 0.63 -4.50
CA PRO A 114 9.99 0.26 -4.57
C PRO A 114 10.83 1.16 -3.68
N GLN A 115 11.65 0.57 -2.82
CA GLN A 115 12.58 1.26 -1.92
C GLN A 115 14.00 0.77 -2.20
N TYR A 116 14.99 1.61 -1.98
CA TYR A 116 16.39 1.25 -2.17
C TYR A 116 16.98 0.74 -0.86
N ASP A 117 17.60 -0.42 -0.91
CA ASP A 117 18.38 -0.96 0.18
C ASP A 117 19.85 -0.54 0.00
N GLU A 118 20.32 0.35 0.86
CA GLU A 118 21.69 0.86 0.78
C GLU A 118 22.73 -0.17 1.18
N GLN A 119 22.36 -1.15 2.00
CA GLN A 119 23.28 -2.22 2.40
C GLN A 119 23.42 -3.26 1.30
N ALA A 120 22.32 -3.62 0.64
CA ALA A 120 22.30 -4.59 -0.45
C ALA A 120 22.69 -3.97 -1.81
N GLY A 121 22.55 -2.65 -1.97
CA GLY A 121 22.91 -1.94 -3.21
C GLY A 121 21.88 -2.08 -4.34
N HIS A 122 20.70 -2.58 -4.06
CA HIS A 122 19.63 -2.78 -5.03
C HIS A 122 18.25 -2.31 -4.52
N MET A 123 17.27 -2.31 -5.42
CA MET A 123 15.89 -2.00 -5.05
C MET A 123 15.23 -3.21 -4.38
N THR A 124 14.26 -2.92 -3.52
CA THR A 124 13.45 -3.93 -2.87
C THR A 124 11.98 -3.47 -2.80
N LYS A 125 11.04 -4.38 -2.73
CA LYS A 125 9.60 -4.07 -2.56
C LYS A 125 8.81 -5.31 -2.15
N CYS A 126 7.59 -5.09 -1.66
CA CYS A 126 6.64 -6.17 -1.39
C CYS A 126 6.50 -7.12 -2.60
N ASP A 127 6.63 -8.40 -2.34
CA ASP A 127 6.49 -9.53 -3.27
C ASP A 127 5.15 -10.26 -3.14
N LEU A 128 4.21 -9.71 -2.35
CA LEU A 128 2.94 -10.31 -1.94
C LEU A 128 3.12 -11.60 -1.11
N CYS A 129 4.29 -11.76 -0.47
CA CYS A 129 4.71 -13.01 0.19
C CYS A 129 4.52 -14.23 -0.73
N ALA A 130 5.08 -14.18 -1.94
CA ALA A 130 4.88 -15.20 -2.96
C ALA A 130 5.22 -16.62 -2.47
N ASP A 131 6.23 -16.76 -1.62
CA ASP A 131 6.60 -18.00 -0.96
C ASP A 131 5.48 -18.57 -0.06
N ASN A 132 4.80 -17.71 0.70
CA ASN A 132 3.64 -18.11 1.48
C ASN A 132 2.49 -18.55 0.56
N LEU A 133 2.20 -17.77 -0.50
CA LEU A 133 1.12 -18.09 -1.42
C LEU A 133 1.38 -19.42 -2.14
N ASP A 134 2.60 -19.66 -2.58
CA ASP A 134 3.01 -20.91 -3.21
C ASP A 134 2.90 -22.12 -2.22
N ALA A 135 2.96 -21.85 -0.90
CA ALA A 135 2.71 -22.82 0.18
C ALA A 135 1.24 -22.88 0.64
N GLY A 136 0.31 -22.12 0.01
CA GLY A 136 -1.10 -22.07 0.40
C GLY A 136 -1.37 -21.27 1.67
N LEU A 137 -0.44 -20.42 2.10
CA LEU A 137 -0.55 -19.57 3.29
C LEU A 137 -0.86 -18.12 2.90
N PRO A 138 -1.52 -17.34 3.77
CA PRO A 138 -1.77 -15.92 3.52
C PRO A 138 -0.50 -15.09 3.64
N PRO A 139 -0.48 -13.88 3.02
CA PRO A 139 0.56 -12.90 3.27
C PRO A 139 0.68 -12.57 4.77
N ALA A 140 1.92 -12.41 5.27
CA ALA A 140 2.18 -12.17 6.70
C ALA A 140 1.40 -10.99 7.27
N CYS A 141 1.29 -9.89 6.51
CA CYS A 141 0.54 -8.71 6.92
C CYS A 141 -0.97 -8.95 7.06
N VAL A 142 -1.55 -9.83 6.23
CA VAL A 142 -2.96 -10.23 6.33
C VAL A 142 -3.16 -11.11 7.55
N ALA A 143 -2.31 -12.12 7.74
CA ALA A 143 -2.38 -13.03 8.88
C ALA A 143 -2.26 -12.28 10.23
N ALA A 144 -1.40 -11.26 10.28
CA ALA A 144 -1.14 -10.49 11.49
C ALA A 144 -2.18 -9.40 11.82
N CYS A 145 -3.14 -9.12 10.92
CA CYS A 145 -4.11 -8.06 11.16
C CYS A 145 -5.13 -8.46 12.25
N PRO A 146 -5.12 -7.86 13.46
CA PRO A 146 -5.99 -8.26 14.55
C PRO A 146 -7.46 -7.92 14.29
N LEU A 147 -7.72 -6.86 13.52
CA LEU A 147 -9.06 -6.38 13.19
C LEU A 147 -9.60 -6.96 11.88
N ARG A 148 -8.84 -7.81 11.19
CA ARG A 148 -9.22 -8.37 9.88
C ARG A 148 -9.55 -7.29 8.84
N ALA A 149 -8.95 -6.12 8.98
CA ALA A 149 -9.06 -5.02 8.03
C ALA A 149 -8.26 -5.28 6.72
N LEU A 150 -7.45 -6.33 6.67
CA LEU A 150 -6.72 -6.78 5.49
C LEU A 150 -7.20 -8.15 5.06
N ASP A 151 -7.40 -8.33 3.76
CA ASP A 151 -7.64 -9.61 3.10
C ASP A 151 -6.83 -9.67 1.81
N PHE A 152 -6.76 -10.84 1.18
CA PHE A 152 -6.14 -11.04 -0.13
C PHE A 152 -6.86 -12.12 -0.91
N GLY A 153 -6.77 -12.10 -2.21
CA GLY A 153 -7.39 -13.09 -3.08
C GLY A 153 -7.30 -12.70 -4.55
N GLU A 154 -8.04 -13.40 -5.40
CA GLU A 154 -8.21 -12.98 -6.77
C GLU A 154 -9.02 -11.68 -6.82
N ARG A 155 -8.55 -10.70 -7.60
CA ARG A 155 -9.15 -9.37 -7.67
C ARG A 155 -10.66 -9.42 -7.95
N ALA A 156 -11.07 -10.25 -8.89
CA ALA A 156 -12.49 -10.36 -9.25
C ALA A 156 -13.36 -10.88 -8.09
N GLU A 157 -12.84 -11.79 -7.27
CA GLU A 157 -13.53 -12.29 -6.07
C GLU A 157 -13.63 -11.22 -4.99
N LEU A 158 -12.54 -10.48 -4.77
CA LEU A 158 -12.53 -9.37 -3.82
C LEU A 158 -13.48 -8.24 -4.24
N GLU A 159 -13.50 -7.89 -5.54
CA GLU A 159 -14.44 -6.90 -6.08
C GLU A 159 -15.90 -7.34 -5.95
N ALA A 160 -16.20 -8.62 -6.19
CA ALA A 160 -17.54 -9.15 -6.01
C ALA A 160 -18.00 -9.12 -4.55
N ARG A 161 -17.06 -9.27 -3.59
CA ARG A 161 -17.33 -9.32 -2.16
C ARG A 161 -17.36 -7.95 -1.50
N TYR A 162 -16.48 -7.04 -1.88
CA TYR A 162 -16.21 -5.79 -1.18
C TYR A 162 -16.48 -4.53 -2.01
N GLY A 163 -16.75 -4.68 -3.31
CA GLY A 163 -16.98 -3.56 -4.24
C GLY A 163 -15.73 -3.16 -5.03
N THR A 164 -15.87 -2.11 -5.83
CA THR A 164 -14.90 -1.72 -6.87
C THR A 164 -14.18 -0.40 -6.56
N VAL A 165 -14.02 -0.03 -5.31
CA VAL A 165 -13.21 1.12 -4.90
C VAL A 165 -11.75 0.67 -4.83
N HIS A 166 -10.88 1.38 -5.56
CA HIS A 166 -9.46 1.01 -5.67
C HIS A 166 -8.52 2.02 -5.03
N VAL A 167 -8.98 3.24 -4.79
CA VAL A 167 -8.19 4.31 -4.18
C VAL A 167 -9.04 5.20 -3.28
N VAL A 168 -8.43 5.73 -2.24
CA VAL A 168 -8.93 6.80 -1.37
C VAL A 168 -7.79 7.76 -1.10
N TYR A 169 -8.08 9.00 -0.70
CA TYR A 169 -7.03 9.91 -0.25
C TYR A 169 -6.18 9.24 0.88
N PRO A 170 -4.85 9.29 0.84
CA PRO A 170 -3.97 10.10 0.01
C PRO A 170 -3.45 9.40 -1.26
N LEU A 171 -4.07 8.32 -1.71
CA LEU A 171 -3.59 7.57 -2.86
C LEU A 171 -3.84 8.33 -4.17
N PRO A 172 -2.94 8.18 -5.15
CA PRO A 172 -3.08 8.78 -6.48
C PRO A 172 -4.19 8.07 -7.28
N ASP A 173 -4.57 8.68 -8.40
CA ASP A 173 -5.58 8.14 -9.31
C ASP A 173 -5.24 6.71 -9.77
N ALA A 174 -6.25 5.83 -9.70
CA ALA A 174 -6.14 4.42 -10.11
C ALA A 174 -5.83 4.26 -11.61
N GLU A 175 -6.22 5.21 -12.45
CA GLU A 175 -5.99 5.16 -13.90
C GLU A 175 -4.50 5.19 -14.27
N LEU A 176 -3.64 5.72 -13.40
CA LEU A 176 -2.19 5.79 -13.64
C LEU A 176 -1.55 4.41 -13.84
N THR A 177 -1.92 3.43 -13.02
CA THR A 177 -1.27 2.12 -13.04
C THR A 177 -2.24 0.94 -12.89
N GLN A 178 -3.52 1.17 -12.69
CA GLN A 178 -4.53 0.16 -12.40
C GLN A 178 -4.11 -0.76 -11.23
N PRO A 179 -4.08 -0.23 -9.99
CA PRO A 179 -3.61 -0.99 -8.83
C PRO A 179 -4.50 -2.21 -8.57
N ALA A 180 -3.88 -3.35 -8.28
CA ALA A 180 -4.60 -4.53 -7.81
C ALA A 180 -4.87 -4.40 -6.29
N LEU A 181 -5.71 -3.45 -5.96
CA LEU A 181 -6.13 -3.10 -4.60
C LEU A 181 -7.64 -2.88 -4.60
N VAL A 182 -8.34 -3.46 -3.63
CA VAL A 182 -9.77 -3.25 -3.38
C VAL A 182 -9.91 -2.64 -1.99
N MET A 183 -10.76 -1.64 -1.83
CA MET A 183 -10.87 -0.90 -0.57
C MET A 183 -12.32 -0.71 -0.13
N THR A 184 -12.54 -0.76 1.20
CA THR A 184 -13.70 -0.15 1.84
C THR A 184 -13.25 1.18 2.44
N PRO A 185 -13.75 2.33 1.94
CA PRO A 185 -13.37 3.64 2.45
C PRO A 185 -13.85 3.89 3.88
N HIS A 186 -13.06 4.62 4.67
CA HIS A 186 -13.56 5.23 5.91
C HIS A 186 -14.62 6.28 5.58
N GLN A 187 -15.59 6.50 6.47
CA GLN A 187 -16.65 7.50 6.28
C GLN A 187 -16.13 8.91 5.98
N ASP A 188 -14.98 9.27 6.53
CA ASP A 188 -14.35 10.59 6.30
C ASP A 188 -13.43 10.63 5.08
N ALA A 189 -13.23 9.53 4.35
CA ALA A 189 -12.36 9.52 3.19
C ALA A 189 -12.83 10.47 2.08
N ALA A 190 -14.15 10.61 1.89
CA ALA A 190 -14.72 11.57 0.96
C ALA A 190 -14.43 13.03 1.38
N ARG A 191 -14.42 13.30 2.68
CA ARG A 191 -14.08 14.64 3.21
C ARG A 191 -12.62 14.98 2.93
N ALA A 192 -11.71 14.03 3.17
CA ALA A 192 -10.28 14.21 2.94
C ALA A 192 -9.93 14.51 1.47
N ALA A 193 -10.79 14.13 0.52
CA ALA A 193 -10.63 14.46 -0.90
C ALA A 193 -11.01 15.93 -1.24
N HIS A 194 -11.79 16.60 -0.38
CA HIS A 194 -12.36 17.92 -0.65
C HIS A 194 -12.02 18.97 0.43
N GLU A 195 -11.60 18.55 1.62
CA GLU A 195 -11.20 19.41 2.72
C GLU A 195 -9.67 19.30 2.94
N PRO A 196 -9.02 20.32 3.55
CA PRO A 196 -7.61 20.21 3.90
C PRO A 196 -7.33 18.97 4.78
N ALA A 197 -6.52 18.09 4.26
CA ALA A 197 -6.09 16.86 4.94
C ALA A 197 -4.59 16.66 4.73
N TRP A 198 -3.94 15.96 5.65
CA TRP A 198 -2.51 15.68 5.61
C TRP A 198 -2.19 14.30 6.18
N ILE A 199 -1.01 13.81 5.89
CA ILE A 199 -0.47 12.59 6.50
C ILE A 199 0.20 12.98 7.82
N GLY A 200 -0.35 12.51 8.95
CA GLY A 200 0.11 12.86 10.30
C GLY A 200 1.45 12.22 10.68
N ASN A 201 1.74 11.03 10.12
CA ASN A 201 2.97 10.28 10.37
C ASN A 201 3.92 10.28 9.16
N ARG A 202 4.05 11.41 8.48
CA ARG A 202 4.82 11.53 7.23
C ARG A 202 6.27 11.07 7.37
N GLU A 203 6.93 11.42 8.46
CA GLU A 203 8.33 11.05 8.72
C GLU A 203 8.53 9.54 8.86
N GLU A 204 7.51 8.82 9.38
CA GLU A 204 7.57 7.37 9.53
C GLU A 204 7.41 6.64 8.18
N VAL A 205 6.53 7.14 7.32
CA VAL A 205 6.15 6.42 6.09
C VAL A 205 6.93 6.86 4.84
N ASN A 206 7.51 8.04 4.87
CA ASN A 206 8.43 8.54 3.85
C ASN A 206 9.84 8.45 4.41
N ALA A 207 10.37 7.22 4.49
CA ALA A 207 11.78 7.03 4.78
C ALA A 207 12.60 7.55 3.58
N GLU A 208 12.99 8.82 3.62
CA GLU A 208 14.15 9.37 2.91
C GLU A 208 15.35 9.32 3.85
#